data_7a5d66c0a9ca65ba0a0b9cb064288fc3
#
_entry.id   7a5d66c0a9ca65ba0a0b9cb064288fc3
#
_cell.length_a   1.000
_cell.length_b   1.000
_cell.length_c   1.000
_cell.angle_alpha   90.00
_cell.angle_beta   90.00
_cell.angle_gamma   90.00
#
_symmetry.space_group_name_H-M   'P 1'
#
loop_
_entity.id
_entity.type
_entity.pdbx_description
1 polymer ?
#
loop_
_entity_poly.entity_id
_entity_poly.type
_entity_poly.pdbx_seq_one_letter_code
_entity_poly.pdbx_strand_id
1 'polypeptide(L)'
;MSSPLPAPSAEALAHSGRLQAHIRDQVRAAGGAIPFSRYMELALYAPGLGYYSAGARKFGAEGDFVTAPELGPVFAECVASDVFAQLGGRFDFIELGGGSGAFAEAALRFLHARDALPAHYRILEPSADLRERQMERLREALPPAVFNRVGWLDGPPERGWRGFLFANEVIDA
;
A
#
# COMPACT_ATOMS: atom_id res chain seq x y z
N MET A 1 -5.80 -11.17 -34.47
CA MET A 1 -5.47 -9.74 -34.70
C MET A 1 -5.66 -9.04 -33.36
N SER A 2 -4.58 -8.61 -32.71
CA SER A 2 -4.68 -7.85 -31.46
C SER A 2 -5.20 -6.45 -31.80
N SER A 3 -6.30 -6.03 -31.17
CA SER A 3 -6.76 -4.65 -31.26
C SER A 3 -5.66 -3.73 -30.74
N PRO A 4 -5.32 -2.63 -31.40
CA PRO A 4 -4.31 -1.70 -30.89
C PRO A 4 -4.78 -1.16 -29.53
N LEU A 5 -3.84 -1.04 -28.58
CA LEU A 5 -4.13 -0.41 -27.30
C LEU A 5 -4.67 1.02 -27.52
N PRO A 6 -5.62 1.49 -26.71
CA PRO A 6 -6.13 2.84 -26.80
C PRO A 6 -5.00 3.87 -26.60
N ALA A 7 -5.02 4.94 -27.37
CA ALA A 7 -4.03 6.01 -27.23
C ALA A 7 -4.21 6.71 -25.85
N PRO A 8 -3.10 7.04 -25.16
CA PRO A 8 -3.17 7.81 -23.92
C PRO A 8 -3.80 9.19 -24.13
N SER A 9 -4.47 9.71 -23.11
CA SER A 9 -4.98 11.08 -23.13
C SER A 9 -3.84 12.12 -23.18
N ALA A 10 -4.13 13.33 -23.64
CA ALA A 10 -3.15 14.42 -23.66
C ALA A 10 -2.62 14.74 -22.25
N GLU A 11 -3.46 14.61 -21.21
CA GLU A 11 -3.08 14.79 -19.81
C GLU A 11 -2.12 13.68 -19.34
N ALA A 12 -2.40 12.43 -19.68
CA ALA A 12 -1.53 11.29 -19.36
C ALA A 12 -0.16 11.43 -20.04
N LEU A 13 -0.13 11.88 -21.31
CA LEU A 13 1.13 12.15 -22.01
C LEU A 13 1.92 13.29 -21.38
N ALA A 14 1.26 14.38 -20.98
CA ALA A 14 1.89 15.50 -20.30
C ALA A 14 2.45 15.07 -18.91
N HIS A 15 1.70 14.25 -18.15
CA HIS A 15 2.15 13.70 -16.88
C HIS A 15 3.39 12.81 -17.06
N SER A 16 3.34 11.87 -18.01
CA SER A 16 4.48 11.02 -18.36
C SER A 16 5.72 11.83 -18.75
N GLY A 17 5.52 12.90 -19.52
CA GLY A 17 6.62 13.81 -19.90
C GLY A 17 7.29 14.49 -18.70
N ARG A 18 6.50 14.94 -17.71
CA ARG A 18 7.05 15.52 -16.47
C ARG A 18 7.85 14.49 -15.64
N LEU A 19 7.32 13.27 -15.49
CA LEU A 19 8.02 12.19 -14.77
C LEU A 19 9.33 11.83 -15.49
N GLN A 20 9.32 11.70 -16.82
CA GLN A 20 10.53 11.42 -17.59
C GLN A 20 11.58 12.53 -17.44
N ALA A 21 11.17 13.80 -17.45
CA ALA A 21 12.08 14.92 -17.24
C ALA A 21 12.72 14.85 -15.84
N HIS A 22 11.90 14.62 -14.81
CA HIS A 22 12.38 14.46 -13.44
C HIS A 22 13.40 13.32 -13.31
N ILE A 23 13.12 12.14 -13.87
CA ILE A 23 14.06 11.00 -13.85
C ILE A 23 15.37 11.35 -14.57
N ARG A 24 15.30 11.98 -15.76
CA ARG A 24 16.49 12.40 -16.49
C ARG A 24 17.37 13.38 -15.69
N ASP A 25 16.75 14.30 -14.97
CA ASP A 25 17.47 15.26 -14.13
C ASP A 25 18.16 14.55 -12.95
N GLN A 26 17.52 13.56 -12.32
CA GLN A 26 18.14 12.73 -11.29
C GLN A 26 19.34 11.92 -11.84
N VAL A 27 19.20 11.35 -13.04
CA VAL A 27 20.30 10.63 -13.71
C VAL A 27 21.48 11.58 -14.00
N ARG A 28 21.22 12.78 -14.51
CA ARG A 28 22.27 13.79 -14.78
C ARG A 28 22.95 14.22 -13.49
N ALA A 29 22.19 14.51 -12.44
CA ALA A 29 22.73 14.90 -11.13
C ALA A 29 23.62 13.82 -10.51
N ALA A 30 23.33 12.54 -10.79
CA ALA A 30 24.11 11.39 -10.34
C ALA A 30 25.32 11.04 -11.22
N GLY A 31 25.68 11.89 -12.21
CA GLY A 31 26.83 11.64 -13.07
C GLY A 31 26.53 10.76 -14.29
N GLY A 32 25.28 10.65 -14.70
CA GLY A 32 24.85 9.98 -15.95
C GLY A 32 24.26 8.57 -15.78
N ALA A 33 24.26 8.02 -14.56
CA ALA A 33 23.64 6.72 -14.27
C ALA A 33 23.09 6.67 -12.84
N ILE A 34 22.01 5.89 -12.64
CA ILE A 34 21.45 5.57 -11.32
C ILE A 34 21.21 4.05 -11.24
N PRO A 35 21.22 3.44 -10.03
CA PRO A 35 20.82 2.06 -9.84
C PRO A 35 19.36 1.84 -10.30
N PHE A 36 19.03 0.63 -10.77
CA PHE A 36 17.67 0.31 -11.18
C PHE A 36 16.65 0.47 -10.05
N SER A 37 17.03 0.14 -8.81
CA SER A 37 16.20 0.38 -7.63
C SER A 37 15.81 1.86 -7.47
N ARG A 38 16.76 2.80 -7.72
CA ARG A 38 16.48 4.23 -7.69
C ARG A 38 15.56 4.67 -8.84
N TYR A 39 15.73 4.10 -10.03
CA TYR A 39 14.81 4.33 -11.13
C TYR A 39 13.38 3.89 -10.77
N MET A 40 13.21 2.68 -10.20
CA MET A 40 11.91 2.17 -9.75
C MET A 40 11.29 3.05 -8.66
N GLU A 41 12.09 3.47 -7.68
CA GLU A 41 11.64 4.39 -6.63
C GLU A 41 11.08 5.70 -7.23
N LEU A 42 11.79 6.31 -8.17
CA LEU A 42 11.34 7.52 -8.85
C LEU A 42 10.09 7.28 -9.70
N ALA A 43 10.06 6.20 -10.47
CA ALA A 43 8.95 5.89 -11.36
C ALA A 43 7.65 5.59 -10.58
N LEU A 44 7.75 4.96 -9.42
CA LEU A 44 6.61 4.53 -8.62
C LEU A 44 6.20 5.55 -7.55
N TYR A 45 7.16 6.22 -6.90
CA TYR A 45 6.92 6.97 -5.67
C TYR A 45 7.37 8.44 -5.69
N ALA A 46 7.90 8.98 -6.82
CA ALA A 46 8.24 10.40 -6.88
C ALA A 46 7.01 11.27 -6.52
N PRO A 47 7.12 12.21 -5.56
CA PRO A 47 5.99 13.00 -5.07
C PRO A 47 5.23 13.70 -6.20
N GLY A 48 3.93 13.45 -6.30
CA GLY A 48 3.04 14.03 -7.32
C GLY A 48 3.30 13.59 -8.77
N LEU A 49 4.29 12.71 -9.02
CA LEU A 49 4.68 12.24 -10.35
C LEU A 49 4.68 10.72 -10.49
N GLY A 50 5.14 10.01 -9.46
CA GLY A 50 5.25 8.56 -9.48
C GLY A 50 3.88 7.86 -9.56
N TYR A 51 3.88 6.64 -10.09
CA TYR A 51 2.66 5.89 -10.34
C TYR A 51 1.73 5.80 -9.12
N TYR A 52 2.27 5.52 -7.93
CA TYR A 52 1.50 5.44 -6.67
C TYR A 52 1.35 6.77 -5.93
N SER A 53 1.96 7.86 -6.41
CA SER A 53 1.99 9.17 -5.74
C SER A 53 1.38 10.30 -6.58
N ALA A 54 0.72 9.97 -7.70
CA ALA A 54 0.17 10.96 -8.64
C ALA A 54 -1.32 11.28 -8.42
N GLY A 55 -1.91 10.89 -7.27
CA GLY A 55 -3.30 11.20 -6.94
C GLY A 55 -4.38 10.40 -7.68
N ALA A 56 -4.03 9.61 -8.69
CA ALA A 56 -5.00 8.79 -9.43
C ALA A 56 -5.46 7.58 -8.59
N ARG A 57 -6.73 7.17 -8.78
CA ARG A 57 -7.24 5.93 -8.19
C ARG A 57 -6.59 4.73 -8.89
N LYS A 58 -5.77 3.98 -8.19
CA LYS A 58 -5.05 2.80 -8.71
C LYS A 58 -5.76 1.50 -8.39
N PHE A 59 -6.48 1.45 -7.28
CA PHE A 59 -7.13 0.26 -6.74
C PHE A 59 -8.65 0.32 -6.84
N GLY A 60 -9.28 -0.87 -6.96
CA GLY A 60 -10.73 -1.03 -7.01
C GLY A 60 -11.31 -0.94 -8.41
N ALA A 61 -12.66 -1.00 -8.51
CA ALA A 61 -13.39 -1.08 -9.79
C ALA A 61 -13.18 0.11 -10.75
N GLU A 62 -12.74 1.26 -10.24
CA GLU A 62 -12.42 2.46 -11.02
C GLU A 62 -10.91 2.66 -11.18
N GLY A 63 -10.08 1.72 -10.69
CA GLY A 63 -8.62 1.77 -10.76
C GLY A 63 -8.04 0.95 -11.90
N ASP A 64 -6.71 0.94 -11.98
CA ASP A 64 -5.98 0.22 -13.02
C ASP A 64 -6.03 -1.31 -12.80
N PHE A 65 -6.22 -1.76 -11.55
CA PHE A 65 -6.31 -3.19 -11.19
C PHE A 65 -7.12 -3.41 -9.90
N VAL A 66 -7.64 -4.63 -9.75
CA VAL A 66 -8.41 -5.07 -8.58
C VAL A 66 -7.69 -6.25 -7.94
N THR A 67 -7.31 -6.10 -6.67
CA THR A 67 -6.70 -7.16 -5.88
C THR A 67 -7.72 -7.84 -4.96
N ALA A 68 -7.37 -8.99 -4.39
CA ALA A 68 -8.29 -9.75 -3.53
C ALA A 68 -8.92 -8.93 -2.39
N PRO A 69 -8.20 -8.04 -1.68
CA PRO A 69 -8.79 -7.17 -0.66
C PRO A 69 -9.87 -6.21 -1.17
N GLU A 70 -9.82 -5.83 -2.45
CA GLU A 70 -10.81 -4.92 -3.06
C GLU A 70 -12.12 -5.63 -3.46
N LEU A 71 -12.09 -6.96 -3.60
CA LEU A 71 -13.27 -7.75 -3.95
C LEU A 71 -14.24 -7.95 -2.77
N GLY A 72 -13.76 -7.71 -1.54
CA GLY A 72 -14.58 -7.83 -0.34
C GLY A 72 -13.80 -8.28 0.90
N PRO A 73 -14.46 -8.37 2.06
CA PRO A 73 -13.76 -8.59 3.33
C PRO A 73 -13.28 -10.03 3.54
N VAL A 74 -13.84 -11.01 2.82
CA VAL A 74 -13.62 -12.45 3.09
C VAL A 74 -12.15 -12.84 3.07
N PHE A 75 -11.37 -12.32 2.11
CA PHE A 75 -9.94 -12.60 2.03
C PHE A 75 -9.20 -12.15 3.31
N ALA A 76 -9.44 -10.91 3.73
CA ALA A 76 -8.82 -10.36 4.94
C ALA A 76 -9.28 -11.07 6.22
N GLU A 77 -10.55 -11.46 6.28
CA GLU A 77 -11.12 -12.22 7.41
C GLU A 77 -10.51 -13.62 7.52
N CYS A 78 -10.29 -14.32 6.40
CA CYS A 78 -9.63 -15.62 6.38
C CYS A 78 -8.18 -15.52 6.89
N VAL A 79 -7.41 -14.57 6.36
CA VAL A 79 -6.03 -14.34 6.80
C VAL A 79 -5.98 -13.98 8.28
N ALA A 80 -6.81 -13.03 8.73
CA ALA A 80 -6.86 -12.60 10.12
C ALA A 80 -7.24 -13.74 11.08
N SER A 81 -8.18 -14.60 10.66
CA SER A 81 -8.60 -15.77 11.43
C SER A 81 -7.46 -16.77 11.61
N ASP A 82 -6.73 -17.07 10.51
CA ASP A 82 -5.60 -18.00 10.55
C ASP A 82 -4.45 -17.46 11.41
N VAL A 83 -4.10 -16.18 11.24
CA VAL A 83 -3.08 -15.52 12.06
C VAL A 83 -3.40 -15.58 13.54
N PHE A 84 -4.65 -15.28 13.92
CA PHE A 84 -5.08 -15.35 15.32
C PHE A 84 -5.04 -16.77 15.87
N ALA A 85 -5.46 -17.76 15.08
CA ALA A 85 -5.44 -19.16 15.47
C ALA A 85 -4.01 -19.67 15.72
N GLN A 86 -3.02 -19.20 14.95
CA GLN A 86 -1.64 -19.63 15.07
C GLN A 86 -0.86 -18.89 16.16
N LEU A 87 -1.05 -17.58 16.29
CA LEU A 87 -0.25 -16.76 17.20
C LEU A 87 -0.86 -16.63 18.59
N GLY A 88 -2.17 -16.48 18.67
CA GLY A 88 -2.89 -16.27 19.93
C GLY A 88 -2.33 -15.13 20.79
N GLY A 89 -3.08 -14.64 21.76
CA GLY A 89 -2.58 -13.67 22.72
C GLY A 89 -2.07 -12.36 22.10
N ARG A 90 -0.93 -11.86 22.61
CA ARG A 90 -0.38 -10.56 22.18
C ARG A 90 0.61 -10.73 21.03
N PHE A 91 0.31 -10.13 19.87
CA PHE A 91 1.14 -10.13 18.66
C PHE A 91 1.07 -8.79 17.96
N ASP A 92 2.04 -8.52 17.08
CA ASP A 92 2.03 -7.40 16.15
C ASP A 92 1.65 -7.89 14.76
N PHE A 93 0.90 -7.08 14.01
CA PHE A 93 0.60 -7.32 12.60
C PHE A 93 1.30 -6.26 11.76
N ILE A 94 2.12 -6.69 10.80
CA ILE A 94 2.83 -5.80 9.88
C ILE A 94 2.36 -6.09 8.46
N GLU A 95 1.82 -5.08 7.81
CA GLU A 95 1.38 -5.12 6.41
C GLU A 95 2.35 -4.34 5.53
N LEU A 96 2.86 -4.98 4.49
CA LEU A 96 3.67 -4.34 3.46
C LEU A 96 2.77 -3.97 2.29
N GLY A 97 2.78 -2.69 1.89
CA GLY A 97 1.97 -2.20 0.77
C GLY A 97 0.48 -2.23 1.07
N GLY A 98 -0.01 -1.36 1.95
CA GLY A 98 -1.41 -1.35 2.39
C GLY A 98 -2.45 -0.96 1.33
N GLY A 99 -2.02 -0.53 0.13
CA GLY A 99 -2.89 -0.16 -0.97
C GLY A 99 -3.96 0.86 -0.58
N SER A 100 -5.23 0.54 -0.78
CA SER A 100 -6.36 1.39 -0.37
C SER A 100 -6.67 1.34 1.13
N GLY A 101 -6.04 0.44 1.90
CA GLY A 101 -6.38 0.15 3.29
C GLY A 101 -7.55 -0.81 3.49
N ALA A 102 -8.08 -1.40 2.42
CA ALA A 102 -9.23 -2.31 2.46
C ALA A 102 -8.95 -3.55 3.29
N PHE A 103 -7.76 -4.14 3.15
CA PHE A 103 -7.35 -5.29 3.93
C PHE A 103 -7.28 -4.97 5.43
N ALA A 104 -6.58 -3.88 5.78
CA ALA A 104 -6.44 -3.44 7.17
C ALA A 104 -7.79 -3.19 7.84
N GLU A 105 -8.71 -2.50 7.13
CA GLU A 105 -10.07 -2.26 7.62
C GLU A 105 -10.81 -3.57 7.93
N ALA A 106 -10.88 -4.47 6.96
CA ALA A 106 -11.64 -5.72 7.10
C ALA A 106 -11.03 -6.63 8.18
N ALA A 107 -9.70 -6.80 8.19
CA ALA A 107 -8.99 -7.59 9.18
C ALA A 107 -9.19 -7.06 10.61
N LEU A 108 -9.06 -5.75 10.81
CA LEU A 108 -9.23 -5.14 12.13
C LEU A 108 -10.67 -5.17 12.63
N ARG A 109 -11.67 -5.00 11.74
CA ARG A 109 -13.08 -5.17 12.10
C ARG A 109 -13.38 -6.61 12.53
N PHE A 110 -12.88 -7.57 11.76
CA PHE A 110 -13.05 -8.99 12.06
C PHE A 110 -12.44 -9.39 13.41
N LEU A 111 -11.19 -8.96 13.67
CA LEU A 111 -10.48 -9.23 14.93
C LEU A 111 -11.10 -8.49 16.10
N HIS A 112 -11.58 -7.27 15.91
CA HIS A 112 -12.27 -6.50 16.95
C HIS A 112 -13.56 -7.20 17.42
N ALA A 113 -14.36 -7.69 16.47
CA ALA A 113 -15.60 -8.41 16.80
C ALA A 113 -15.39 -9.72 17.58
N ARG A 114 -14.14 -10.20 17.65
CA ARG A 114 -13.73 -11.45 18.34
C ARG A 114 -12.83 -11.22 19.56
N ASP A 115 -12.65 -9.96 19.95
CA ASP A 115 -11.74 -9.56 21.02
C ASP A 115 -10.30 -10.08 20.83
N ALA A 116 -9.86 -10.11 19.56
CA ALA A 116 -8.63 -10.73 19.07
C ALA A 116 -7.65 -9.75 18.44
N LEU A 117 -7.76 -8.45 18.77
CA LEU A 117 -6.94 -7.41 18.16
C LEU A 117 -5.44 -7.61 18.41
N PRO A 118 -4.58 -7.33 17.41
CA PRO A 118 -3.14 -7.26 17.61
C PRO A 118 -2.78 -6.14 18.60
N ALA A 119 -1.62 -6.26 19.23
CA ALA A 119 -1.08 -5.20 20.08
C ALA A 119 -0.85 -3.93 19.25
N HIS A 120 -0.26 -4.09 18.07
CA HIS A 120 -0.07 -3.04 17.08
C HIS A 120 -0.37 -3.58 15.68
N TYR A 121 -0.97 -2.75 14.85
CA TYR A 121 -1.11 -2.95 13.41
C TYR A 121 -0.24 -1.91 12.69
N ARG A 122 0.77 -2.34 11.97
CA ARG A 122 1.74 -1.45 11.34
C ARG A 122 1.70 -1.62 9.83
N ILE A 123 1.64 -0.51 9.09
CA ILE A 123 1.63 -0.50 7.63
C ILE A 123 2.94 0.11 7.14
N LEU A 124 3.68 -0.60 6.31
CA LEU A 124 4.82 -0.06 5.58
C LEU A 124 4.34 0.32 4.18
N GLU A 125 4.11 1.61 3.97
CA GLU A 125 3.65 2.19 2.71
C GLU A 125 4.56 3.34 2.27
N PRO A 126 5.31 3.20 1.18
CA PRO A 126 6.21 4.26 0.71
C PRO A 126 5.50 5.49 0.16
N SER A 127 4.28 5.33 -0.37
CA SER A 127 3.51 6.43 -0.95
C SER A 127 2.83 7.28 0.14
N ALA A 128 3.20 8.55 0.25
CA ALA A 128 2.56 9.49 1.16
C ALA A 128 1.06 9.69 0.84
N ASP A 129 0.69 9.71 -0.45
CA ASP A 129 -0.70 9.81 -0.90
C ASP A 129 -1.53 8.60 -0.46
N LEU A 130 -1.01 7.38 -0.62
CA LEU A 130 -1.69 6.17 -0.15
C LEU A 130 -1.78 6.12 1.38
N ARG A 131 -0.73 6.53 2.12
CA ARG A 131 -0.77 6.64 3.58
C ARG A 131 -1.90 7.56 4.06
N GLU A 132 -2.06 8.72 3.43
CA GLU A 132 -3.11 9.68 3.79
C GLU A 132 -4.50 9.07 3.57
N ARG A 133 -4.74 8.45 2.43
CA ARG A 133 -6.00 7.76 2.12
C ARG A 133 -6.28 6.59 3.07
N GLN A 134 -5.26 5.79 3.39
CA GLN A 134 -5.37 4.71 4.39
C GLN A 134 -5.75 5.27 5.75
N MET A 135 -5.12 6.36 6.16
CA MET A 135 -5.39 7.03 7.45
C MET A 135 -6.83 7.55 7.52
N GLU A 136 -7.31 8.23 6.48
CA GLU A 136 -8.69 8.71 6.39
C GLU A 136 -9.67 7.54 6.46
N ARG A 137 -9.50 6.54 5.59
CA ARG A 137 -10.36 5.36 5.54
C ARG A 137 -10.45 4.64 6.89
N LEU A 138 -9.31 4.33 7.50
CA LEU A 138 -9.27 3.58 8.75
C LEU A 138 -9.81 4.40 9.93
N ARG A 139 -9.60 5.72 9.93
CA ARG A 139 -10.18 6.61 10.95
C ARG A 139 -11.69 6.66 10.88
N GLU A 140 -12.26 6.69 9.67
CA GLU A 140 -13.71 6.72 9.46
C GLU A 140 -14.37 5.37 9.76
N ALA A 141 -13.70 4.28 9.37
CA ALA A 141 -14.29 2.94 9.42
C ALA A 141 -14.15 2.23 10.78
N LEU A 142 -13.15 2.59 11.60
CA LEU A 142 -12.82 1.86 12.82
C LEU A 142 -13.19 2.65 14.09
N PRO A 143 -13.61 1.96 15.16
CA PRO A 143 -13.73 2.60 16.47
C PRO A 143 -12.39 3.23 16.91
N PRO A 144 -12.41 4.38 17.62
CA PRO A 144 -11.17 5.06 18.04
C PRO A 144 -10.17 4.16 18.78
N ALA A 145 -10.66 3.28 19.64
CA ALA A 145 -9.79 2.34 20.38
C ALA A 145 -9.07 1.32 19.48
N VAL A 146 -9.67 0.98 18.32
CA VAL A 146 -9.06 0.10 17.31
C VAL A 146 -8.08 0.90 16.46
N PHE A 147 -8.49 2.07 15.97
CA PHE A 147 -7.64 2.95 15.17
C PHE A 147 -6.35 3.35 15.90
N ASN A 148 -6.39 3.57 17.21
CA ASN A 148 -5.21 3.89 18.03
C ASN A 148 -4.14 2.79 18.05
N ARG A 149 -4.44 1.57 17.58
CA ARG A 149 -3.47 0.49 17.40
C ARG A 149 -2.79 0.51 16.04
N VAL A 150 -3.33 1.29 15.09
CA VAL A 150 -2.77 1.42 13.73
C VAL A 150 -1.66 2.46 13.71
N GLY A 151 -0.63 2.19 12.95
CA GLY A 151 0.46 3.13 12.70
C GLY A 151 1.19 2.83 11.40
N TRP A 152 1.95 3.80 10.89
CA TRP A 152 2.72 3.67 9.68
C TRP A 152 4.21 3.61 10.00
N LEU A 153 4.95 2.77 9.26
CA LEU A 153 6.40 2.63 9.35
C LEU A 153 7.07 3.44 8.24
N ASP A 154 8.19 4.06 8.54
CA ASP A 154 9.04 4.79 7.57
C ASP A 154 10.12 3.90 6.96
N GLY A 155 10.27 2.67 7.45
CA GLY A 155 11.23 1.69 6.99
C GLY A 155 10.90 0.30 7.54
N PRO A 156 11.72 -0.70 7.20
CA PRO A 156 11.57 -2.05 7.72
C PRO A 156 11.47 -2.07 9.25
N PRO A 157 10.66 -2.97 9.84
CA PRO A 157 10.50 -3.03 11.28
C PRO A 157 11.84 -3.32 11.96
N GLU A 158 12.11 -2.62 13.07
CA GLU A 158 13.27 -2.88 13.90
C GLU A 158 13.22 -4.29 14.51
N ARG A 159 14.37 -4.78 14.99
CA ARG A 159 14.45 -6.09 15.64
C ARG A 159 13.64 -6.09 16.95
N GLY A 160 13.13 -7.26 17.32
CA GLY A 160 12.48 -7.47 18.62
C GLY A 160 10.95 -7.45 18.61
N TRP A 161 10.31 -7.36 17.43
CA TRP A 161 8.86 -7.57 17.32
C TRP A 161 8.52 -9.07 17.19
N ARG A 162 7.32 -9.43 17.62
CA ARG A 162 6.78 -10.79 17.50
C ARG A 162 5.38 -10.69 16.88
N GLY A 163 5.19 -11.36 15.75
CA GLY A 163 3.90 -11.28 15.09
C GLY A 163 3.90 -11.85 13.69
N PHE A 164 3.04 -11.30 12.86
CA PHE A 164 2.81 -11.71 11.49
C PHE A 164 3.20 -10.57 10.53
N LEU A 165 3.92 -10.92 9.46
CA LEU A 165 4.23 -10.03 8.37
C LEU A 165 3.46 -10.49 7.14
N PHE A 166 2.65 -9.60 6.61
CA PHE A 166 1.79 -9.84 5.47
C PHE A 166 2.17 -8.93 4.30
N ALA A 167 2.17 -9.50 3.11
CA ALA A 167 2.33 -8.78 1.84
C ALA A 167 1.43 -9.42 0.80
N ASN A 168 0.58 -8.63 0.15
CA ASN A 168 -0.26 -9.08 -0.95
C ASN A 168 0.09 -8.31 -2.22
N GLU A 169 0.55 -9.01 -3.26
CA GLU A 169 0.95 -8.40 -4.53
C GLU A 169 1.94 -7.22 -4.35
N VAL A 170 3.06 -7.46 -3.68
CA VAL A 170 4.09 -6.46 -3.39
C VAL A 170 5.44 -6.85 -3.98
N ILE A 171 5.78 -8.15 -3.99
CA ILE A 171 7.10 -8.62 -4.42
C ILE A 171 7.14 -8.86 -5.93
N ASP A 172 6.01 -9.03 -6.54
CA ASP A 172 5.77 -9.25 -7.97
C ASP A 172 5.46 -7.96 -8.75
N ALA A 173 5.41 -6.82 -8.05
CA ALA A 173 5.13 -5.50 -8.63
C ALA A 173 6.42 -4.77 -9.08
#